data_83e790369f67fed43b5d2f129d1c33d0
#
_entry.id   83e790369f67fed43b5d2f129d1c33d0
#
_cell.length_a   1.000
_cell.length_b   1.000
_cell.length_c   1.000
_cell.angle_alpha   90.00
_cell.angle_beta   90.00
_cell.angle_gamma   90.00
#
_symmetry.space_group_name_H-M   'P 1'
#
loop_
_entity.id
_entity.type
_entity.pdbx_description
1 polymer ?
#
loop_
_entity_poly.entity_id
_entity_poly.type
_entity_poly.pdbx_seq_one_letter_code
_entity_poly.pdbx_strand_id
1 'polypeptide(L)'
;VRDTVSFAKKMRIGTAQFFALTTLPGTPLTARYSEEGKVLSREWHLYDALHVVIRPDKMTPHLLQEEVFRSHQNFYSWKEAFRHLLSSPRERLYNARIRIMGSLLALWVRCQVRGHRRQLKVLESWSREVDNRYQRLWKEWGNRVENLGREVSSTAEPLRASAEEFIRWLRKSLEPLPQEFLPYCRRYARPKIESIRKLLVAAECREEPFPTG
;
A
#
# COMPACT_ATOMS: atom_id res chain seq x y z
N VAL A 1 14.23 0.84 8.63
CA VAL A 1 15.09 0.61 7.45
C VAL A 1 16.36 1.46 7.52
N ARG A 2 16.26 2.79 7.73
CA ARG A 2 17.43 3.68 7.81
C ARG A 2 18.40 3.29 8.90
N ASP A 3 17.90 2.94 10.08
CA ASP A 3 18.72 2.50 11.22
C ASP A 3 19.48 1.21 10.91
N THR A 4 18.86 0.29 10.16
CA THR A 4 19.51 -0.94 9.69
C THR A 4 20.71 -0.63 8.79
N VAL A 5 20.58 0.33 7.86
CA VAL A 5 21.69 0.76 6.99
C VAL A 5 22.79 1.41 7.81
N SER A 6 22.42 2.30 8.75
CA SER A 6 23.37 2.97 9.64
C SER A 6 24.13 1.98 10.51
N PHE A 7 23.41 1.00 11.06
CA PHE A 7 24.03 -0.11 11.81
C PHE A 7 25.01 -0.91 10.97
N ALA A 8 24.60 -1.34 9.77
CA ALA A 8 25.45 -2.11 8.88
C ALA A 8 26.76 -1.36 8.51
N LYS A 9 26.67 -0.04 8.31
CA LYS A 9 27.84 0.82 8.06
C LYS A 9 28.74 0.94 9.30
N LYS A 10 28.14 1.16 10.48
CA LYS A 10 28.86 1.26 11.74
C LYS A 10 29.63 -0.02 12.07
N MET A 11 29.02 -1.18 11.81
CA MET A 11 29.62 -2.50 12.00
C MET A 11 30.59 -2.89 10.87
N ARG A 12 30.85 -2.00 9.89
CA ARG A 12 31.74 -2.24 8.76
C ARG A 12 31.40 -3.51 7.97
N ILE A 13 30.10 -3.83 7.84
CA ILE A 13 29.66 -4.98 7.06
C ILE A 13 30.07 -4.77 5.60
N GLY A 14 30.76 -5.75 5.00
CA GLY A 14 31.28 -5.68 3.65
C GLY A 14 30.18 -5.65 2.59
N THR A 15 29.16 -6.51 2.74
CA THR A 15 28.03 -6.64 1.81
C THR A 15 26.73 -6.71 2.59
N ALA A 16 25.69 -6.07 2.07
CA ALA A 16 24.33 -6.15 2.61
C ALA A 16 23.30 -6.13 1.47
N GLN A 17 22.25 -6.91 1.61
CA GLN A 17 21.10 -6.90 0.72
C GLN A 17 19.87 -6.48 1.52
N PHE A 18 19.06 -5.63 0.93
CA PHE A 18 17.84 -5.10 1.55
C PHE A 18 16.65 -5.55 0.72
N PHE A 19 15.82 -6.41 1.27
CA PHE A 19 14.69 -6.98 0.59
C PHE A 19 13.37 -6.52 1.20
N ALA A 20 12.35 -6.41 0.37
CA ALA A 20 10.98 -6.34 0.83
C ALA A 20 10.52 -7.73 1.26
N LEU A 21 9.77 -7.81 2.37
CA LEU A 21 9.15 -9.06 2.76
C LEU A 21 8.21 -9.52 1.65
N THR A 22 8.46 -10.74 1.16
CA THR A 22 7.67 -11.38 0.12
C THR A 22 7.08 -12.67 0.67
N THR A 23 5.77 -12.84 0.51
CA THR A 23 5.09 -14.06 0.94
C THR A 23 5.24 -15.14 -0.13
N LEU A 24 5.70 -16.31 0.26
CA LEU A 24 5.80 -17.45 -0.65
C LEU A 24 4.51 -18.29 -0.57
N PRO A 25 3.91 -18.67 -1.71
CA PRO A 25 2.72 -19.51 -1.73
C PRO A 25 2.89 -20.81 -0.96
N GLY A 26 1.79 -21.27 -0.36
CA GLY A 26 1.79 -22.46 0.49
C GLY A 26 2.33 -22.23 1.90
N THR A 27 2.81 -21.02 2.24
CA THR A 27 3.27 -20.73 3.60
C THR A 27 2.14 -20.17 4.48
N PRO A 28 2.17 -20.42 5.81
CA PRO A 28 1.19 -19.84 6.74
C PRO A 28 1.16 -18.31 6.69
N LEU A 29 2.29 -17.67 6.39
CA LEU A 29 2.39 -16.23 6.24
C LEU A 29 1.55 -15.73 5.06
N THR A 30 1.58 -16.45 3.93
CA THR A 30 0.77 -16.11 2.75
C THR A 30 -0.73 -16.27 3.04
N ALA A 31 -1.13 -17.36 3.73
CA ALA A 31 -2.51 -17.56 4.13
C ALA A 31 -3.01 -16.39 4.97
N ARG A 32 -2.30 -16.06 6.06
CA ARG A 32 -2.62 -14.94 6.95
C ARG A 32 -2.74 -13.61 6.20
N TYR A 33 -1.76 -13.24 5.38
CA TYR A 33 -1.80 -11.96 4.66
C TYR A 33 -2.86 -11.92 3.56
N SER A 34 -3.23 -13.08 3.02
CA SER A 34 -4.36 -13.19 2.09
C SER A 34 -5.69 -12.98 2.82
N GLU A 35 -5.89 -13.55 4.00
CA GLU A 35 -7.06 -13.36 4.86
C GLU A 35 -7.18 -11.89 5.32
N GLU A 36 -6.08 -11.29 5.78
CA GLU A 36 -6.01 -9.89 6.16
C GLU A 36 -6.16 -8.90 4.97
N GLY A 37 -6.20 -9.41 3.73
CA GLY A 37 -6.33 -8.56 2.53
C GLY A 37 -5.10 -7.70 2.24
N LYS A 38 -3.92 -8.09 2.72
CA LYS A 38 -2.67 -7.35 2.56
C LYS A 38 -1.90 -7.68 1.28
N VAL A 39 -2.24 -8.75 0.58
CA VAL A 39 -1.59 -9.12 -0.69
C VAL A 39 -2.02 -8.14 -1.78
N LEU A 40 -1.07 -7.36 -2.32
CA LEU A 40 -1.29 -6.35 -3.35
C LEU A 40 -1.38 -6.97 -4.74
N SER A 41 -0.45 -7.84 -5.07
CA SER A 41 -0.37 -8.53 -6.36
C SER A 41 -0.09 -10.01 -6.16
N ARG A 42 -0.53 -10.83 -7.13
CA ARG A 42 -0.25 -12.27 -7.20
C ARG A 42 0.60 -12.64 -8.43
N GLU A 43 1.13 -11.62 -9.11
CA GLU A 43 1.99 -11.80 -10.27
C GLU A 43 3.36 -12.33 -9.86
N TRP A 44 3.69 -13.54 -10.29
CA TRP A 44 4.89 -14.27 -9.88
C TRP A 44 6.20 -13.54 -10.16
N HIS A 45 6.25 -12.81 -11.26
CA HIS A 45 7.45 -12.05 -11.65
C HIS A 45 7.81 -10.92 -10.67
N LEU A 46 6.87 -10.52 -9.80
CA LEU A 46 7.09 -9.53 -8.74
C LEU A 46 7.55 -10.14 -7.41
N TYR A 47 7.63 -11.48 -7.31
CA TYR A 47 7.99 -12.18 -6.07
C TYR A 47 9.50 -12.41 -5.93
N ASP A 48 10.29 -11.45 -6.38
CA ASP A 48 11.76 -11.44 -6.38
C ASP A 48 12.39 -10.80 -5.14
N ALA A 49 11.60 -10.47 -4.13
CA ALA A 49 11.98 -9.74 -2.93
C ALA A 49 12.46 -8.28 -3.17
N LEU A 50 12.53 -7.83 -4.42
CA LEU A 50 12.82 -6.44 -4.77
C LEU A 50 11.55 -5.61 -4.91
N HIS A 51 10.46 -6.24 -5.35
CA HIS A 51 9.16 -5.61 -5.51
C HIS A 51 8.30 -5.78 -4.25
N VAL A 52 7.61 -4.72 -3.86
CA VAL A 52 6.67 -4.75 -2.73
C VAL A 52 5.34 -5.33 -3.19
N VAL A 53 5.06 -6.56 -2.79
CA VAL A 53 3.84 -7.31 -3.16
C VAL A 53 2.83 -7.42 -2.00
N ILE A 54 3.18 -6.91 -0.83
CA ILE A 54 2.31 -6.89 0.34
C ILE A 54 2.20 -5.49 0.92
N ARG A 55 1.04 -5.18 1.52
CA ARG A 55 0.81 -3.93 2.24
C ARG A 55 1.45 -4.01 3.63
N PRO A 56 2.43 -3.15 3.96
CA PRO A 56 2.99 -3.06 5.31
C PRO A 56 2.02 -2.35 6.26
N ASP A 57 2.13 -2.61 7.58
CA ASP A 57 1.25 -1.99 8.58
C ASP A 57 1.61 -0.56 8.93
N LYS A 58 2.91 -0.21 8.90
CA LYS A 58 3.42 1.06 9.45
C LYS A 58 3.79 2.10 8.39
N MET A 59 3.67 1.76 7.13
CA MET A 59 4.01 2.68 6.02
C MET A 59 3.25 2.30 4.76
N THR A 60 3.28 3.17 3.75
CA THR A 60 2.65 2.84 2.47
C THR A 60 3.52 1.89 1.66
N PRO A 61 2.94 1.08 0.77
CA PRO A 61 3.70 0.20 -0.13
C PRO A 61 4.72 0.97 -0.98
N HIS A 62 4.33 2.14 -1.49
CA HIS A 62 5.22 3.01 -2.25
C HIS A 62 6.42 3.48 -1.41
N LEU A 63 6.19 3.89 -0.16
CA LEU A 63 7.26 4.33 0.74
C LEU A 63 8.21 3.17 1.06
N LEU A 64 7.69 1.96 1.32
CA LEU A 64 8.53 0.79 1.53
C LEU A 64 9.41 0.50 0.31
N GLN A 65 8.84 0.57 -0.90
CA GLN A 65 9.59 0.38 -2.15
C GLN A 65 10.72 1.42 -2.30
N GLU A 66 10.46 2.68 -1.94
CA GLU A 66 11.47 3.73 -1.93
C GLU A 66 12.57 3.46 -0.89
N GLU A 67 12.22 3.05 0.30
CA GLU A 67 13.18 2.81 1.39
C GLU A 67 14.06 1.57 1.09
N VAL A 68 13.54 0.52 0.48
CA VAL A 68 14.34 -0.62 0.02
C VAL A 68 15.38 -0.16 -1.00
N PHE A 69 14.96 0.61 -2.00
CA PHE A 69 15.88 1.16 -3.00
C PHE A 69 16.93 2.10 -2.38
N ARG A 70 16.50 3.06 -1.55
CA ARG A 70 17.40 4.00 -0.87
C ARG A 70 18.42 3.29 0.01
N SER A 71 18.04 2.16 0.61
CA SER A 71 18.94 1.37 1.45
C SER A 71 20.12 0.83 0.66
N HIS A 72 19.87 0.25 -0.51
CA HIS A 72 20.94 -0.19 -1.41
C HIS A 72 21.83 0.98 -1.84
N GLN A 73 21.22 2.07 -2.30
CA GLN A 73 21.92 3.25 -2.77
C GLN A 73 22.79 3.90 -1.67
N ASN A 74 22.26 3.98 -0.44
CA ASN A 74 22.99 4.54 0.69
C ASN A 74 24.13 3.63 1.15
N PHE A 75 23.88 2.32 1.22
CA PHE A 75 24.89 1.36 1.66
C PHE A 75 26.06 1.29 0.65
N TYR A 76 25.78 1.25 -0.65
CA TYR A 76 26.77 1.19 -1.73
C TYR A 76 27.07 2.55 -2.34
N SER A 77 27.01 3.64 -1.56
CA SER A 77 27.29 4.98 -2.09
C SER A 77 28.78 5.17 -2.42
N TRP A 78 29.08 6.03 -3.39
CA TRP A 78 30.44 6.42 -3.75
C TRP A 78 31.24 6.97 -2.57
N LYS A 79 30.58 7.67 -1.65
CA LYS A 79 31.20 8.17 -0.41
C LYS A 79 31.74 7.01 0.44
N GLU A 80 30.99 5.92 0.57
CA GLU A 80 31.45 4.72 1.26
C GLU A 80 32.55 4.00 0.50
N ALA A 81 32.48 3.95 -0.83
CA ALA A 81 33.53 3.41 -1.65
C ALA A 81 34.86 4.14 -1.43
N PHE A 82 34.85 5.47 -1.43
CA PHE A 82 36.04 6.28 -1.12
C PHE A 82 36.56 6.05 0.30
N ARG A 83 35.66 5.99 1.30
CA ARG A 83 36.06 5.72 2.69
C ARG A 83 36.80 4.37 2.82
N HIS A 84 36.34 3.36 2.10
CA HIS A 84 37.00 2.04 2.09
C HIS A 84 38.29 2.01 1.30
N LEU A 85 38.47 2.84 0.27
CA LEU A 85 39.74 3.02 -0.43
C LEU A 85 40.84 3.58 0.46
N LEU A 86 40.48 4.35 1.48
CA LEU A 86 41.38 4.91 2.48
C LEU A 86 41.66 3.99 3.66
N SER A 87 41.02 2.81 3.70
CA SER A 87 41.22 1.79 4.74
C SER A 87 42.42 0.86 4.40
N SER A 88 42.63 -0.16 5.23
CA SER A 88 43.78 -1.08 5.17
C SER A 88 44.19 -1.50 3.76
N PRO A 89 45.50 -1.48 3.41
CA PRO A 89 45.97 -1.82 2.07
C PRO A 89 45.60 -3.22 1.58
N ARG A 90 45.50 -4.19 2.48
CA ARG A 90 45.17 -5.60 2.14
C ARG A 90 43.75 -5.78 1.60
N GLU A 91 42.82 -4.97 2.07
CA GLU A 91 41.38 -5.13 1.72
C GLU A 91 40.93 -4.08 0.72
N ARG A 92 41.75 -3.11 0.37
CA ARG A 92 41.44 -1.94 -0.45
C ARG A 92 40.81 -2.31 -1.79
N LEU A 93 41.43 -3.17 -2.54
CA LEU A 93 40.98 -3.57 -3.88
C LEU A 93 39.70 -4.41 -3.82
N TYR A 94 39.62 -5.31 -2.83
CA TYR A 94 38.42 -6.15 -2.65
C TYR A 94 37.22 -5.31 -2.28
N ASN A 95 37.36 -4.45 -1.29
CA ASN A 95 36.29 -3.57 -0.84
C ASN A 95 35.87 -2.57 -1.92
N ALA A 96 36.78 -2.02 -2.70
CA ALA A 96 36.48 -1.14 -3.83
C ALA A 96 35.67 -1.86 -4.91
N ARG A 97 36.08 -3.07 -5.31
CA ARG A 97 35.34 -3.88 -6.30
C ARG A 97 33.90 -4.17 -5.83
N ILE A 98 33.73 -4.61 -4.58
CA ILE A 98 32.39 -4.89 -4.01
C ILE A 98 31.52 -3.62 -4.00
N ARG A 99 32.08 -2.48 -3.65
CA ARG A 99 31.32 -1.21 -3.60
C ARG A 99 30.94 -0.72 -4.99
N ILE A 100 31.82 -0.83 -5.96
CA ILE A 100 31.52 -0.50 -7.37
C ILE A 100 30.43 -1.43 -7.90
N MET A 101 30.57 -2.74 -7.71
CA MET A 101 29.59 -3.73 -8.13
C MET A 101 28.24 -3.49 -7.46
N GLY A 102 28.24 -3.21 -6.16
CA GLY A 102 27.04 -2.88 -5.40
C GLY A 102 26.36 -1.59 -5.88
N SER A 103 27.12 -0.57 -6.29
CA SER A 103 26.57 0.65 -6.88
C SER A 103 25.90 0.38 -8.23
N LEU A 104 26.52 -0.47 -9.07
CA LEU A 104 25.92 -0.91 -10.34
C LEU A 104 24.64 -1.74 -10.10
N LEU A 105 24.68 -2.65 -9.13
CA LEU A 105 23.50 -3.40 -8.71
C LEU A 105 22.38 -2.48 -8.22
N ALA A 106 22.68 -1.47 -7.43
CA ALA A 106 21.68 -0.49 -6.97
C ALA A 106 21.06 0.28 -8.15
N LEU A 107 21.83 0.62 -9.18
CA LEU A 107 21.27 1.23 -10.41
C LEU A 107 20.37 0.24 -11.16
N TRP A 108 20.79 -1.01 -11.30
CA TRP A 108 20.01 -2.05 -11.94
C TRP A 108 18.67 -2.27 -11.20
N VAL A 109 18.68 -2.42 -9.87
CA VAL A 109 17.47 -2.53 -9.02
C VAL A 109 16.56 -1.34 -9.27
N ARG A 110 17.12 -0.12 -9.35
CA ARG A 110 16.33 1.09 -9.65
C ARG A 110 15.58 0.99 -10.97
N CYS A 111 16.21 0.46 -11.99
CA CYS A 111 15.58 0.28 -13.30
C CYS A 111 14.47 -0.77 -13.22
N GLN A 112 14.71 -1.90 -12.58
CA GLN A 112 13.74 -2.98 -12.41
C GLN A 112 12.48 -2.53 -11.68
N VAL A 113 12.62 -1.87 -10.53
CA VAL A 113 11.47 -1.46 -9.71
C VAL A 113 10.79 -0.15 -10.16
N ARG A 114 11.32 0.52 -11.20
CA ARG A 114 10.83 1.85 -11.61
C ARG A 114 9.37 1.84 -12.05
N GLY A 115 8.97 0.85 -12.82
CA GLY A 115 7.60 0.67 -13.29
C GLY A 115 6.66 0.43 -12.12
N HIS A 116 6.95 -0.60 -11.35
CA HIS A 116 6.18 -1.01 -10.18
C HIS A 116 6.04 0.11 -9.13
N ARG A 117 7.10 0.87 -8.87
CA ARG A 117 7.08 2.02 -7.99
C ARG A 117 6.07 3.10 -8.44
N ARG A 118 5.98 3.36 -9.76
CA ARG A 118 4.98 4.29 -10.31
C ARG A 118 3.57 3.76 -10.10
N GLN A 119 3.36 2.47 -10.35
CA GLN A 119 2.08 1.80 -10.15
C GLN A 119 1.65 1.83 -8.68
N LEU A 120 2.56 1.56 -7.72
CA LEU A 120 2.29 1.68 -6.29
C LEU A 120 1.90 3.12 -5.88
N LYS A 121 2.51 4.14 -6.50
CA LYS A 121 2.13 5.53 -6.26
C LYS A 121 0.70 5.83 -6.73
N VAL A 122 0.33 5.31 -7.90
CA VAL A 122 -1.05 5.41 -8.41
C VAL A 122 -2.03 4.69 -7.49
N LEU A 123 -1.69 3.49 -7.04
CA LEU A 123 -2.49 2.74 -6.07
C LEU A 123 -2.68 3.50 -4.75
N GLU A 124 -1.61 4.12 -4.25
CA GLU A 124 -1.66 4.92 -3.03
C GLU A 124 -2.57 6.15 -3.18
N SER A 125 -2.46 6.88 -4.30
CA SER A 125 -3.33 8.03 -4.57
C SER A 125 -4.79 7.62 -4.69
N TRP A 126 -5.06 6.50 -5.36
CA TRP A 126 -6.40 5.93 -5.47
C TRP A 126 -6.97 5.52 -4.09
N SER A 127 -6.21 4.78 -3.29
CA SER A 127 -6.69 4.33 -1.97
C SER A 127 -6.98 5.52 -1.04
N ARG A 128 -6.15 6.55 -1.09
CA ARG A 128 -6.36 7.81 -0.32
C ARG A 128 -7.62 8.54 -0.78
N GLU A 129 -7.87 8.62 -2.08
CA GLU A 129 -9.08 9.25 -2.61
C GLU A 129 -10.35 8.47 -2.22
N VAL A 130 -10.29 7.13 -2.27
CA VAL A 130 -11.38 6.27 -1.80
C VAL A 130 -11.67 6.51 -0.32
N ASP A 131 -10.61 6.56 0.51
CA ASP A 131 -10.78 6.82 1.94
C ASP A 131 -11.36 8.20 2.20
N ASN A 132 -10.88 9.24 1.53
CA ASN A 132 -11.35 10.61 1.70
C ASN A 132 -12.83 10.75 1.31
N ARG A 133 -13.25 10.13 0.19
CA ARG A 133 -14.66 10.14 -0.24
C ARG A 133 -15.53 9.32 0.70
N TYR A 134 -15.06 8.16 1.13
CA TYR A 134 -15.78 7.35 2.11
C TYR A 134 -15.98 8.08 3.43
N GLN A 135 -14.93 8.74 3.96
CA GLN A 135 -15.03 9.49 5.22
C GLN A 135 -15.96 10.71 5.11
N ARG A 136 -15.96 11.42 3.98
CA ARG A 136 -16.90 12.51 3.74
C ARG A 136 -18.34 12.01 3.77
N LEU A 137 -18.64 10.97 3.04
CA LEU A 137 -19.96 10.36 2.97
C LEU A 137 -20.42 9.89 4.35
N TRP A 138 -19.53 9.24 5.11
CA TRP A 138 -19.82 8.77 6.46
C TRP A 138 -20.13 9.91 7.43
N LYS A 139 -19.38 11.01 7.35
CA LYS A 139 -19.59 12.20 8.16
C LYS A 139 -20.92 12.90 7.81
N GLU A 140 -21.23 13.01 6.52
CA GLU A 140 -22.51 13.54 6.06
C GLU A 140 -23.70 12.73 6.60
N TRP A 141 -23.53 11.41 6.60
CA TRP A 141 -24.54 10.50 7.17
C TRP A 141 -24.67 10.64 8.67
N GLY A 142 -23.58 10.68 9.42
CA GLY A 142 -23.58 10.88 10.87
C GLY A 142 -24.33 12.17 11.26
N ASN A 143 -24.01 13.27 10.59
CA ASN A 143 -24.66 14.55 10.83
C ASN A 143 -26.18 14.52 10.51
N ARG A 144 -26.57 13.78 9.46
CA ARG A 144 -27.98 13.63 9.10
C ARG A 144 -28.73 12.71 10.06
N VAL A 145 -28.12 11.61 10.50
CA VAL A 145 -28.67 10.69 11.49
C VAL A 145 -28.88 11.37 12.85
N GLU A 146 -27.96 12.23 13.29
CA GLU A 146 -28.09 13.03 14.51
C GLU A 146 -29.22 14.08 14.39
N ASN A 147 -29.40 14.66 13.20
CA ASN A 147 -30.50 15.61 12.94
C ASN A 147 -31.86 14.95 12.72
N LEU A 148 -31.88 13.63 12.46
CA LEU A 148 -33.10 12.83 12.22
C LEU A 148 -34.05 12.66 13.43
N GLY A 149 -33.69 13.17 14.58
CA GLY A 149 -34.62 13.22 15.71
C GLY A 149 -35.90 14.06 15.43
N ARG A 150 -36.03 14.69 14.26
CA ARG A 150 -37.13 15.63 13.95
C ARG A 150 -37.87 15.43 12.62
N GLU A 151 -37.30 14.73 11.59
CA GLU A 151 -37.99 14.53 10.30
C GLU A 151 -37.59 13.22 9.62
N VAL A 152 -38.42 12.18 9.78
CA VAL A 152 -38.08 10.80 9.41
C VAL A 152 -38.23 10.50 7.92
N SER A 153 -39.08 11.17 7.17
CA SER A 153 -39.45 10.71 5.80
C SER A 153 -38.68 11.36 4.62
N SER A 154 -37.98 12.46 4.84
CA SER A 154 -37.36 13.20 3.70
C SER A 154 -35.87 12.88 3.45
N THR A 155 -35.25 12.01 4.25
CA THR A 155 -33.81 11.85 4.30
C THR A 155 -33.24 10.59 3.65
N ALA A 156 -34.04 9.56 3.40
CA ALA A 156 -33.54 8.30 2.82
C ALA A 156 -33.13 8.46 1.32
N GLU A 157 -33.95 9.15 0.54
CA GLU A 157 -33.68 9.37 -0.90
C GLU A 157 -32.35 10.08 -1.18
N PRO A 158 -32.00 11.22 -0.56
CA PRO A 158 -30.72 11.87 -0.78
C PRO A 158 -29.53 11.04 -0.31
N LEU A 159 -29.68 10.25 0.75
CA LEU A 159 -28.64 9.34 1.23
C LEU A 159 -28.40 8.19 0.26
N ARG A 160 -29.47 7.62 -0.28
CA ARG A 160 -29.42 6.58 -1.30
C ARG A 160 -28.73 7.07 -2.57
N ALA A 161 -29.11 8.25 -3.07
CA ALA A 161 -28.49 8.87 -4.23
C ALA A 161 -26.97 9.07 -4.03
N SER A 162 -26.55 9.61 -2.88
CA SER A 162 -25.13 9.80 -2.54
C SER A 162 -24.36 8.48 -2.42
N ALA A 163 -24.97 7.44 -1.88
CA ALA A 163 -24.37 6.12 -1.77
C ALA A 163 -24.20 5.44 -3.15
N GLU A 164 -25.21 5.54 -4.01
CA GLU A 164 -25.17 5.02 -5.37
C GLU A 164 -24.12 5.75 -6.22
N GLU A 165 -24.03 7.08 -6.07
CA GLU A 165 -23.02 7.89 -6.72
C GLU A 165 -21.60 7.46 -6.30
N PHE A 166 -21.36 7.25 -4.99
CA PHE A 166 -20.08 6.76 -4.48
C PHE A 166 -19.72 5.38 -5.08
N ILE A 167 -20.68 4.44 -5.08
CA ILE A 167 -20.46 3.10 -5.63
C ILE A 167 -20.17 3.17 -7.14
N ARG A 168 -20.89 4.02 -7.88
CA ARG A 168 -20.69 4.24 -9.34
C ARG A 168 -19.31 4.84 -9.60
N TRP A 169 -18.96 5.88 -8.85
CA TRP A 169 -17.63 6.49 -8.93
C TRP A 169 -16.53 5.47 -8.63
N LEU A 170 -16.69 4.67 -7.56
CA LEU A 170 -15.72 3.66 -7.15
C LEU A 170 -15.48 2.62 -8.26
N ARG A 171 -16.54 2.16 -8.92
CA ARG A 171 -16.41 1.24 -10.07
C ARG A 171 -15.61 1.87 -11.21
N LYS A 172 -15.92 3.10 -11.57
CA LYS A 172 -15.22 3.84 -12.63
C LYS A 172 -13.77 4.12 -12.27
N SER A 173 -13.46 4.36 -11.00
CA SER A 173 -12.10 4.64 -10.53
C SER A 173 -11.16 3.43 -10.58
N LEU A 174 -11.69 2.22 -10.78
CA LEU A 174 -10.91 1.00 -10.97
C LEU A 174 -10.36 0.84 -12.39
N GLU A 175 -11.01 1.44 -13.40
CA GLU A 175 -10.66 1.27 -14.81
C GLU A 175 -9.22 1.71 -15.15
N PRO A 176 -8.70 2.85 -14.64
CA PRO A 176 -7.35 3.30 -14.97
C PRO A 176 -6.24 2.59 -14.16
N LEU A 177 -6.59 1.66 -13.25
CA LEU A 177 -5.62 0.99 -12.41
C LEU A 177 -4.99 -0.21 -13.13
N PRO A 178 -3.70 -0.51 -12.85
CA PRO A 178 -3.05 -1.72 -13.32
C PRO A 178 -3.85 -2.97 -12.92
N GLN A 179 -4.03 -3.88 -13.87
CA GLN A 179 -4.87 -5.07 -13.66
C GLN A 179 -4.38 -5.97 -12.51
N GLU A 180 -3.09 -6.02 -12.27
CA GLU A 180 -2.44 -6.75 -11.19
C GLU A 180 -2.94 -6.33 -9.79
N PHE A 181 -3.37 -5.07 -9.63
CA PHE A 181 -3.89 -4.55 -8.35
C PHE A 181 -5.41 -4.66 -8.21
N LEU A 182 -6.14 -4.99 -9.26
CA LEU A 182 -7.61 -5.05 -9.20
C LEU A 182 -8.14 -6.00 -8.11
N PRO A 183 -7.57 -7.19 -7.87
CA PRO A 183 -8.02 -8.06 -6.78
C PRO A 183 -7.87 -7.39 -5.41
N TYR A 184 -6.75 -6.70 -5.19
CA TYR A 184 -6.52 -5.93 -3.97
C TYR A 184 -7.52 -4.77 -3.84
N CYS A 185 -7.69 -3.96 -4.89
CA CYS A 185 -8.59 -2.81 -4.88
C CYS A 185 -10.04 -3.22 -4.61
N ARG A 186 -10.52 -4.29 -5.22
CA ARG A 186 -11.87 -4.84 -4.97
C ARG A 186 -12.03 -5.27 -3.52
N ARG A 187 -11.04 -5.99 -2.96
CA ARG A 187 -11.06 -6.42 -1.55
C ARG A 187 -10.98 -5.23 -0.59
N TYR A 188 -10.18 -4.21 -0.91
CA TYR A 188 -10.06 -2.99 -0.13
C TYR A 188 -11.36 -2.17 -0.09
N ALA A 189 -12.07 -2.08 -1.21
CA ALA A 189 -13.32 -1.36 -1.34
C ALA A 189 -14.54 -2.11 -0.74
N ARG A 190 -14.51 -3.44 -0.74
CA ARG A 190 -15.64 -4.30 -0.33
C ARG A 190 -16.21 -3.96 1.04
N PRO A 191 -15.42 -3.89 2.14
CA PRO A 191 -15.98 -3.59 3.47
C PRO A 191 -16.62 -2.21 3.52
N LYS A 192 -16.13 -1.22 2.76
CA LYS A 192 -16.71 0.11 2.67
C LYS A 192 -18.08 0.09 1.99
N ILE A 193 -18.20 -0.67 0.90
CA ILE A 193 -19.46 -0.88 0.18
C ILE A 193 -20.46 -1.62 1.05
N GLU A 194 -20.03 -2.66 1.76
CA GLU A 194 -20.89 -3.44 2.67
C GLU A 194 -21.40 -2.58 3.83
N SER A 195 -20.55 -1.73 4.41
CA SER A 195 -20.96 -0.79 5.46
C SER A 195 -22.01 0.20 4.97
N ILE A 196 -21.82 0.77 3.77
CA ILE A 196 -22.78 1.67 3.14
C ILE A 196 -24.13 0.95 2.90
N ARG A 197 -24.09 -0.27 2.36
CA ARG A 197 -25.31 -1.06 2.13
C ARG A 197 -26.09 -1.35 3.43
N LYS A 198 -25.38 -1.71 4.50
CA LYS A 198 -26.00 -1.95 5.81
C LYS A 198 -26.71 -0.71 6.33
N LEU A 199 -26.12 0.47 6.11
CA LEU A 199 -26.74 1.72 6.51
C LEU A 199 -27.97 2.05 5.67
N LEU A 200 -27.95 1.78 4.35
CA LEU A 200 -29.12 1.94 3.48
C LEU A 200 -30.29 1.07 3.96
N VAL A 201 -30.03 -0.21 4.21
CA VAL A 201 -31.04 -1.15 4.74
C VAL A 201 -31.57 -0.68 6.10
N ALA A 202 -30.71 -0.20 7.00
CA ALA A 202 -31.13 0.32 8.30
C ALA A 202 -31.96 1.61 8.19
N ALA A 203 -31.76 2.42 7.15
CA ALA A 203 -32.58 3.58 6.86
C ALA A 203 -33.95 3.18 6.31
N GLU A 204 -34.01 2.21 5.41
CA GLU A 204 -35.25 1.66 4.82
C GLU A 204 -36.12 0.97 5.86
N CYS A 205 -35.58 0.17 6.78
CA CYS A 205 -36.33 -0.50 7.85
C CYS A 205 -36.95 0.46 8.87
N ARG A 206 -36.56 1.74 8.91
CA ARG A 206 -37.17 2.74 9.78
C ARG A 206 -38.35 3.48 9.11
N GLU A 207 -38.56 3.30 7.82
CA GLU A 207 -39.65 3.87 7.04
C GLU A 207 -40.95 3.03 7.08
N GLU A 208 -40.92 1.78 7.55
CA GLU A 208 -42.13 1.00 7.75
C GLU A 208 -42.87 1.52 9.00
N PRO A 209 -44.04 2.10 8.85
CA PRO A 209 -44.88 2.48 10.01
C PRO A 209 -45.22 1.23 10.82
N PHE A 210 -45.03 1.29 12.13
CA PHE A 210 -45.56 0.27 13.01
C PHE A 210 -47.03 -0.01 12.65
N PRO A 211 -47.44 -1.25 12.47
CA PRO A 211 -48.83 -1.56 12.24
C PRO A 211 -49.61 -1.06 13.45
N THR A 212 -50.44 -0.04 13.23
CA THR A 212 -51.46 0.41 14.21
C THR A 212 -52.46 -0.71 14.33
N GLY A 213 -52.25 -1.53 15.37
CA GLY A 213 -53.26 -2.49 15.84
C GLY A 213 -54.30 -1.82 16.71
#